data_d7e26ea529e3c54567121197ac571bda
#
_entry.id   d7e26ea529e3c54567121197ac571bda
#
_cell.length_a   1.000
_cell.length_b   1.000
_cell.length_c   1.000
_cell.angle_alpha   90.00
_cell.angle_beta   90.00
_cell.angle_gamma   90.00
#
_symmetry.space_group_name_H-M   'P 1'
#
loop_
_entity.id
_entity.type
_entity.pdbx_description
1 polymer ?
#
loop_
_entity_poly.entity_id
_entity_poly.type
_entity_poly.pdbx_seq_one_letter_code
_entity_poly.pdbx_strand_id
1 'polypeptide(L)'
;MKKLLALILTLFFISNSVADEKIIGAITLSIGKITNQKGEILKAGDKIFFGDEITSDGKSKSQIIFLDETVLTIGEKTSITIDEFIFNPSTLDGSFLATLNEGSVKVLSGLINQKNPEKLEVKTAAGTIGSRGTEFQAIIDEEENAQVLLIGPGEDNTLGLRPGVVEVANELGSVILDTPFAFTQLALNQIPT
;
A
#
# COMPACT_ATOMS: atom_id res chain seq x y z
N MET A 1 33.34 47.68 44.34
CA MET A 1 32.67 47.61 43.05
C MET A 1 32.51 46.11 42.66
N LYS A 2 31.39 45.54 43.00
CA LYS A 2 31.13 44.12 42.78
C LYS A 2 30.33 44.00 41.45
N LYS A 3 30.96 43.42 40.43
CA LYS A 3 30.27 43.12 39.15
C LYS A 3 29.40 41.87 39.33
N LEU A 4 28.11 42.06 39.29
CA LEU A 4 27.10 40.98 39.33
C LEU A 4 27.04 40.38 37.92
N LEU A 5 27.57 39.19 37.75
CA LEU A 5 27.48 38.40 36.50
C LEU A 5 26.15 37.68 36.48
N ALA A 6 25.18 38.21 35.74
CA ALA A 6 23.88 37.54 35.53
C ALA A 6 24.06 36.41 34.50
N LEU A 7 24.07 35.17 34.98
CA LEU A 7 24.05 33.96 34.15
C LEU A 7 22.61 33.75 33.67
N ILE A 8 22.29 34.13 32.43
CA ILE A 8 21.03 33.84 31.79
C ILE A 8 21.11 32.39 31.33
N LEU A 9 20.49 31.52 32.12
CA LEU A 9 20.28 30.13 31.77
C LEU A 9 19.07 30.06 30.80
N THR A 10 19.34 30.09 29.48
CA THR A 10 18.35 29.84 28.46
C THR A 10 18.00 28.36 28.46
N LEU A 11 16.87 28.01 29.10
CA LEU A 11 16.29 26.71 28.98
C LEU A 11 15.77 26.58 27.54
N PHE A 12 16.47 25.83 26.71
CA PHE A 12 15.97 25.35 25.42
C PHE A 12 14.91 24.29 25.71
N PHE A 13 13.65 24.70 25.70
CA PHE A 13 12.54 23.75 25.61
C PHE A 13 12.59 23.14 24.19
N ILE A 14 13.20 21.96 24.09
CA ILE A 14 13.05 21.10 22.93
C ILE A 14 11.61 20.58 23.00
N SER A 15 10.69 21.28 22.35
CA SER A 15 9.35 20.73 22.09
C SER A 15 9.56 19.56 21.13
N ASN A 16 9.53 18.34 21.65
CA ASN A 16 9.32 17.18 20.83
C ASN A 16 7.91 17.33 20.23
N SER A 17 7.83 17.81 18.98
CA SER A 17 6.63 17.71 18.19
C SER A 17 6.43 16.21 17.93
N VAL A 18 5.58 15.58 18.72
CA VAL A 18 5.02 14.27 18.37
C VAL A 18 4.18 14.56 17.14
N ALA A 19 4.67 14.18 15.97
CA ALA A 19 3.84 14.17 14.77
C ALA A 19 2.62 13.29 15.11
N ASP A 20 1.42 13.84 14.95
CA ASP A 20 0.18 13.11 15.18
C ASP A 20 0.14 11.99 14.12
N GLU A 21 0.48 10.77 14.51
CA GLU A 21 0.53 9.61 13.61
C GLU A 21 -0.90 9.36 13.10
N LYS A 22 -1.15 9.73 11.85
CA LYS A 22 -2.48 9.61 11.22
C LYS A 22 -2.82 8.14 11.03
N ILE A 23 -3.85 7.66 11.73
CA ILE A 23 -4.40 6.32 11.53
C ILE A 23 -5.05 6.26 10.15
N ILE A 24 -4.69 5.25 9.37
CA ILE A 24 -5.19 5.04 8.00
C ILE A 24 -5.90 3.71 7.82
N GLY A 25 -5.76 2.77 8.77
CA GLY A 25 -6.36 1.46 8.71
C GLY A 25 -6.15 0.65 9.97
N ALA A 26 -6.52 -0.62 9.92
CA ALA A 26 -6.31 -1.59 10.99
C ALA A 26 -6.07 -3.00 10.42
N ILE A 27 -5.31 -3.79 11.17
CA ILE A 27 -5.11 -5.22 10.88
C ILE A 27 -6.37 -6.00 11.27
N THR A 28 -6.95 -6.71 10.32
CA THR A 28 -8.12 -7.58 10.55
C THR A 28 -7.74 -9.04 10.76
N LEU A 29 -6.59 -9.45 10.20
CA LEU A 29 -6.03 -10.79 10.35
C LEU A 29 -4.51 -10.69 10.48
N SER A 30 -3.93 -11.46 11.40
CA SER A 30 -2.47 -11.63 11.52
C SER A 30 -2.18 -13.08 11.86
N ILE A 31 -1.46 -13.78 11.00
CA ILE A 31 -1.00 -15.16 11.16
C ILE A 31 0.51 -15.15 11.00
N GLY A 32 1.23 -15.86 11.90
CA GLY A 32 2.67 -15.87 11.92
C GLY A 32 3.26 -14.59 12.50
N LYS A 33 4.38 -14.12 11.97
CA LYS A 33 5.07 -12.93 12.46
C LYS A 33 4.95 -11.80 11.43
N ILE A 34 4.26 -10.76 11.82
CA ILE A 34 4.10 -9.50 11.07
C ILE A 34 4.71 -8.41 11.94
N THR A 35 5.53 -7.56 11.36
CA THR A 35 6.20 -6.46 12.08
C THR A 35 6.09 -5.14 11.32
N ASN A 36 6.18 -4.03 12.05
CA ASN A 36 6.37 -2.71 11.46
C ASN A 36 7.86 -2.33 11.39
N GLN A 37 8.17 -1.17 10.84
CA GLN A 37 9.55 -0.63 10.72
C GLN A 37 10.28 -0.45 12.06
N LYS A 38 9.55 -0.42 13.20
CA LYS A 38 10.11 -0.36 14.54
C LYS A 38 10.43 -1.75 15.11
N GLY A 39 10.12 -2.84 14.37
CA GLY A 39 10.24 -4.23 14.81
C GLY A 39 9.15 -4.67 15.78
N GLU A 40 8.09 -3.91 15.94
CA GLU A 40 6.96 -4.25 16.78
C GLU A 40 6.09 -5.30 16.08
N ILE A 41 5.68 -6.33 16.85
CA ILE A 41 4.80 -7.39 16.31
C ILE A 41 3.38 -6.85 16.20
N LEU A 42 2.83 -6.89 15.00
CA LEU A 42 1.48 -6.46 14.68
C LEU A 42 0.49 -7.62 14.78
N LYS A 43 -0.66 -7.37 15.39
CA LYS A 43 -1.75 -8.34 15.63
C LYS A 43 -3.07 -7.82 15.09
N ALA A 44 -4.06 -8.71 14.96
CA ALA A 44 -5.42 -8.29 14.65
C ALA A 44 -5.93 -7.27 15.68
N GLY A 45 -6.47 -6.16 15.21
CA GLY A 45 -6.92 -5.00 15.99
C GLY A 45 -5.89 -3.86 16.08
N ASP A 46 -4.62 -4.08 15.74
CA ASP A 46 -3.62 -3.03 15.74
C ASP A 46 -3.87 -2.04 14.59
N LYS A 47 -3.56 -0.78 14.86
CA LYS A 47 -3.73 0.32 13.91
C LYS A 47 -2.57 0.38 12.94
N ILE A 48 -2.87 0.80 11.72
CA ILE A 48 -1.88 1.12 10.69
C ILE A 48 -1.85 2.63 10.52
N PHE A 49 -0.64 3.16 10.44
CA PHE A 49 -0.39 4.58 10.32
C PHE A 49 0.18 4.91 8.95
N PHE A 50 0.02 6.16 8.57
CA PHE A 50 0.67 6.70 7.38
C PHE A 50 2.20 6.55 7.47
N GLY A 51 2.80 6.02 6.42
CA GLY A 51 4.25 5.77 6.34
C GLY A 51 4.71 4.47 6.99
N ASP A 52 3.79 3.62 7.48
CA ASP A 52 4.18 2.31 8.01
C ASP A 52 4.77 1.42 6.91
N GLU A 53 5.92 0.84 7.21
CA GLU A 53 6.46 -0.32 6.50
C GLU A 53 6.05 -1.59 7.26
N ILE A 54 5.45 -2.52 6.54
CA ILE A 54 4.92 -3.77 7.11
C ILE A 54 5.68 -4.93 6.49
N THR A 55 6.27 -5.75 7.34
CA THR A 55 7.05 -6.93 6.93
C THR A 55 6.41 -8.21 7.47
N SER A 56 6.37 -9.24 6.64
CA SER A 56 5.93 -10.59 7.03
C SER A 56 7.06 -11.60 6.86
N ASP A 57 7.23 -12.48 7.85
CA ASP A 57 8.15 -13.62 7.76
C ASP A 57 7.57 -14.75 6.88
N GLY A 58 8.35 -15.83 6.66
CA GLY A 58 7.86 -17.06 6.02
C GLY A 58 6.68 -17.67 6.78
N LYS A 59 5.71 -18.24 6.05
CA LYS A 59 4.45 -18.82 6.59
C LYS A 59 3.59 -17.81 7.35
N SER A 60 3.74 -16.53 7.06
CA SER A 60 2.96 -15.44 7.66
C SER A 60 1.96 -14.89 6.65
N LYS A 61 0.87 -14.34 7.17
CA LYS A 61 -0.17 -13.69 6.37
C LYS A 61 -0.84 -12.61 7.20
N SER A 62 -1.10 -11.47 6.60
CA SER A 62 -1.87 -10.40 7.23
C SER A 62 -2.94 -9.87 6.31
N GLN A 63 -3.99 -9.30 6.89
CA GLN A 63 -5.00 -8.54 6.16
C GLN A 63 -5.22 -7.21 6.87
N ILE A 64 -5.21 -6.15 6.09
CA ILE A 64 -5.43 -4.78 6.54
C ILE A 64 -6.67 -4.26 5.85
N ILE A 65 -7.54 -3.60 6.60
CA ILE A 65 -8.62 -2.78 6.05
C ILE A 65 -8.28 -1.30 6.28
N PHE A 66 -8.32 -0.52 5.21
CA PHE A 66 -8.10 0.92 5.27
C PHE A 66 -9.41 1.68 5.51
N LEU A 67 -9.31 2.97 5.83
CA LEU A 67 -10.47 3.81 6.11
C LEU A 67 -11.39 4.03 4.91
N ASP A 68 -10.89 3.82 3.69
CA ASP A 68 -11.67 3.84 2.44
C ASP A 68 -12.22 2.47 2.05
N GLU A 69 -12.15 1.48 2.95
CA GLU A 69 -12.56 0.09 2.73
C GLU A 69 -11.67 -0.69 1.75
N THR A 70 -10.55 -0.13 1.28
CA THR A 70 -9.54 -0.91 0.56
C THR A 70 -9.04 -2.04 1.47
N VAL A 71 -8.97 -3.26 0.92
CA VAL A 71 -8.44 -4.42 1.64
C VAL A 71 -7.12 -4.84 1.01
N LEU A 72 -6.06 -4.81 1.82
CA LEU A 72 -4.74 -5.29 1.46
C LEU A 72 -4.46 -6.61 2.20
N THR A 73 -4.26 -7.69 1.44
CA THR A 73 -3.79 -8.95 2.00
C THR A 73 -2.30 -9.10 1.69
N ILE A 74 -1.49 -9.31 2.71
CA ILE A 74 -0.05 -9.47 2.65
C ILE A 74 0.27 -10.96 2.76
N GLY A 75 1.05 -11.50 1.82
CA GLY A 75 1.53 -12.88 1.81
C GLY A 75 2.76 -13.08 2.69
N GLU A 76 3.42 -14.24 2.55
CA GLU A 76 4.67 -14.52 3.24
C GLU A 76 5.87 -13.80 2.60
N LYS A 77 6.91 -13.55 3.40
CA LYS A 77 8.16 -12.89 2.96
C LYS A 77 7.90 -11.60 2.18
N THR A 78 6.99 -10.80 2.68
CA THR A 78 6.57 -9.56 2.03
C THR A 78 7.06 -8.35 2.81
N SER A 79 7.57 -7.34 2.11
CA SER A 79 7.82 -5.99 2.60
C SER A 79 7.02 -5.01 1.76
N ILE A 80 6.17 -4.21 2.40
CA ILE A 80 5.34 -3.19 1.77
C ILE A 80 5.31 -1.93 2.62
N THR A 81 5.46 -0.77 1.98
CA THR A 81 5.36 0.55 2.60
C THR A 81 4.09 1.26 2.13
N ILE A 82 3.36 1.93 3.03
CA ILE A 82 2.21 2.76 2.69
C ILE A 82 2.68 4.19 2.51
N ASP A 83 2.98 4.58 1.28
CA ASP A 83 3.62 5.86 0.94
C ASP A 83 2.66 7.04 0.97
N GLU A 84 1.39 6.80 0.58
CA GLU A 84 0.35 7.82 0.59
C GLU A 84 -1.01 7.22 0.91
N PHE A 85 -1.73 7.87 1.82
CA PHE A 85 -3.14 7.59 2.06
C PHE A 85 -3.86 8.90 2.39
N ILE A 86 -4.62 9.38 1.42
CA ILE A 86 -5.52 10.52 1.56
C ILE A 86 -6.93 10.01 1.34
N PHE A 87 -7.84 10.33 2.25
CA PHE A 87 -9.25 9.96 2.09
C PHE A 87 -10.16 10.96 2.79
N ASN A 88 -11.16 11.43 2.06
CA ASN A 88 -12.24 12.26 2.58
C ASN A 88 -13.56 11.46 2.51
N PRO A 89 -14.09 10.98 3.65
CA PRO A 89 -15.29 10.14 3.65
C PRO A 89 -16.57 10.86 3.19
N SER A 90 -16.59 12.20 3.24
CA SER A 90 -17.78 12.98 2.80
C SER A 90 -17.84 13.11 1.28
N THR A 91 -16.72 13.18 0.62
CA THR A 91 -16.62 13.36 -0.85
C THR A 91 -16.15 12.12 -1.58
N LEU A 92 -15.62 11.11 -0.87
CA LEU A 92 -14.93 9.93 -1.36
C LEU A 92 -13.67 10.25 -2.18
N ASP A 93 -13.20 11.50 -2.14
CA ASP A 93 -11.95 11.89 -2.77
C ASP A 93 -10.76 11.35 -1.99
N GLY A 94 -9.73 10.94 -2.72
CA GLY A 94 -8.52 10.45 -2.08
C GLY A 94 -7.50 9.89 -3.05
N SER A 95 -6.41 9.36 -2.46
CA SER A 95 -5.36 8.63 -3.16
C SER A 95 -4.75 7.58 -2.22
N PHE A 96 -4.34 6.48 -2.81
CA PHE A 96 -3.64 5.38 -2.15
C PHE A 96 -2.40 5.03 -2.97
N LEU A 97 -1.25 5.08 -2.34
CA LEU A 97 0.01 4.66 -2.92
C LEU A 97 0.75 3.76 -1.93
N ALA A 98 1.18 2.60 -2.39
CA ALA A 98 2.05 1.70 -1.63
C ALA A 98 3.23 1.25 -2.49
N THR A 99 4.37 0.97 -1.88
CA THR A 99 5.53 0.36 -2.53
C THR A 99 5.71 -1.06 -2.03
N LEU A 100 5.55 -2.03 -2.93
CA LEU A 100 5.84 -3.44 -2.70
C LEU A 100 7.30 -3.72 -3.06
N ASN A 101 8.13 -3.95 -2.04
CA ASN A 101 9.56 -4.18 -2.21
C ASN A 101 9.87 -5.66 -2.52
N GLU A 102 9.16 -6.59 -1.87
CA GLU A 102 9.31 -8.03 -2.05
C GLU A 102 8.05 -8.79 -1.64
N GLY A 103 7.92 -10.04 -2.07
CA GLY A 103 6.86 -10.96 -1.68
C GLY A 103 5.57 -10.77 -2.46
N SER A 104 4.42 -10.84 -1.81
CA SER A 104 3.13 -10.83 -2.50
C SER A 104 2.04 -10.08 -1.77
N VAL A 105 1.22 -9.38 -2.54
CA VAL A 105 0.03 -8.70 -2.04
C VAL A 105 -1.18 -9.00 -2.91
N LYS A 106 -2.35 -9.00 -2.28
CA LYS A 106 -3.64 -8.99 -2.96
C LYS A 106 -4.40 -7.75 -2.50
N VAL A 107 -4.87 -6.97 -3.45
CA VAL A 107 -5.55 -5.70 -3.22
C VAL A 107 -6.99 -5.81 -3.74
N LEU A 108 -7.95 -5.50 -2.87
CA LEU A 108 -9.34 -5.25 -3.25
C LEU A 108 -9.58 -3.75 -3.09
N SER A 109 -9.89 -3.08 -4.19
CA SER A 109 -10.07 -1.63 -4.24
C SER A 109 -11.29 -1.17 -3.43
N GLY A 110 -11.13 -0.07 -2.69
CA GLY A 110 -12.16 0.54 -1.86
C GLY A 110 -12.84 1.75 -2.49
N LEU A 111 -13.30 2.67 -1.63
CA LEU A 111 -14.12 3.83 -2.01
C LEU A 111 -13.36 4.90 -2.80
N ILE A 112 -12.06 5.06 -2.58
CA ILE A 112 -11.21 5.97 -3.37
C ILE A 112 -11.36 5.65 -4.86
N ASN A 113 -11.24 4.38 -5.24
CA ASN A 113 -11.34 3.96 -6.63
C ASN A 113 -12.74 4.11 -7.24
N GLN A 114 -13.79 4.13 -6.43
CA GLN A 114 -15.14 4.35 -6.95
C GLN A 114 -15.31 5.73 -7.56
N LYS A 115 -14.63 6.73 -6.99
CA LYS A 115 -14.69 8.11 -7.46
C LYS A 115 -13.50 8.48 -8.34
N ASN A 116 -12.32 8.04 -7.96
CA ASN A 116 -11.05 8.36 -8.61
C ASN A 116 -10.36 7.05 -9.06
N PRO A 117 -10.76 6.45 -10.17
CA PRO A 117 -10.30 5.12 -10.59
C PRO A 117 -8.78 4.99 -10.75
N GLU A 118 -8.08 6.11 -10.99
CA GLU A 118 -6.63 6.15 -11.22
C GLU A 118 -5.80 6.48 -9.96
N LYS A 119 -6.46 6.49 -8.78
CA LYS A 119 -5.83 6.95 -7.53
C LYS A 119 -5.47 5.83 -6.56
N LEU A 120 -5.47 4.57 -7.01
CA LEU A 120 -4.90 3.45 -6.29
C LEU A 120 -3.75 2.86 -7.09
N GLU A 121 -2.56 2.98 -6.55
CA GLU A 121 -1.32 2.53 -7.19
C GLU A 121 -0.49 1.67 -6.23
N VAL A 122 0.13 0.63 -6.78
CA VAL A 122 1.19 -0.14 -6.12
C VAL A 122 2.45 -0.03 -6.97
N LYS A 123 3.49 0.58 -6.41
CA LYS A 123 4.81 0.66 -7.02
C LYS A 123 5.64 -0.58 -6.73
N THR A 124 6.49 -0.94 -7.65
CA THR A 124 7.51 -1.98 -7.54
C THR A 124 8.81 -1.47 -8.15
N ALA A 125 9.92 -2.18 -7.96
CA ALA A 125 11.18 -1.85 -8.63
C ALA A 125 11.04 -1.87 -10.17
N ALA A 126 10.20 -2.76 -10.72
CA ALA A 126 10.01 -2.91 -12.16
C ALA A 126 9.04 -1.88 -12.77
N GLY A 127 8.16 -1.26 -12.00
CA GLY A 127 7.20 -0.26 -12.47
C GLY A 127 6.00 -0.08 -11.53
N THR A 128 4.88 0.40 -12.08
CA THR A 128 3.68 0.76 -11.34
C THR A 128 2.49 -0.08 -11.79
N ILE A 129 1.67 -0.49 -10.82
CA ILE A 129 0.42 -1.20 -10.98
C ILE A 129 -0.70 -0.25 -10.55
N GLY A 130 -1.49 0.24 -11.50
CA GLY A 130 -2.67 1.07 -11.25
C GLY A 130 -3.94 0.23 -11.30
N SER A 131 -4.84 0.41 -10.33
CA SER A 131 -6.10 -0.34 -10.27
C SER A 131 -7.30 0.59 -10.44
N ARG A 132 -8.28 0.17 -11.22
CA ARG A 132 -9.56 0.88 -11.46
C ARG A 132 -10.73 0.03 -10.99
N GLY A 133 -10.89 -0.07 -9.65
CA GLY A 133 -12.07 -0.69 -9.05
C GLY A 133 -12.15 -2.22 -9.16
N THR A 134 -11.07 -2.92 -8.89
CA THR A 134 -10.99 -4.36 -9.04
C THR A 134 -10.22 -5.04 -7.90
N GLU A 135 -10.18 -6.36 -7.94
CA GLU A 135 -9.30 -7.20 -7.13
C GLU A 135 -8.13 -7.71 -7.99
N PHE A 136 -6.91 -7.48 -7.54
CA PHE A 136 -5.71 -7.99 -8.21
C PHE A 136 -4.70 -8.54 -7.20
N GLN A 137 -3.78 -9.36 -7.71
CA GLN A 137 -2.63 -9.86 -6.97
C GLN A 137 -1.34 -9.43 -7.68
N ALA A 138 -0.35 -9.02 -6.89
CA ALA A 138 1.00 -8.77 -7.34
C ALA A 138 1.97 -9.64 -6.55
N ILE A 139 2.97 -10.19 -7.23
CA ILE A 139 4.06 -11.00 -6.65
C ILE A 139 5.37 -10.46 -7.20
N ILE A 140 6.33 -10.22 -6.32
CA ILE A 140 7.71 -9.88 -6.67
C ILE A 140 8.56 -11.12 -6.49
N ASP A 141 9.27 -11.53 -7.55
CA ASP A 141 10.19 -12.65 -7.51
C ASP A 141 11.60 -12.23 -7.00
N GLU A 142 12.51 -13.20 -6.90
CA GLU A 142 13.88 -12.97 -6.40
C GLU A 142 14.74 -12.09 -7.35
N GLU A 143 14.33 -11.94 -8.60
CA GLU A 143 14.93 -11.07 -9.61
C GLU A 143 14.27 -9.68 -9.69
N GLU A 144 13.40 -9.34 -8.72
CA GLU A 144 12.64 -8.08 -8.65
C GLU A 144 11.63 -7.88 -9.80
N ASN A 145 11.28 -8.93 -10.55
CA ASN A 145 10.20 -8.84 -11.52
C ASN A 145 8.85 -8.91 -10.83
N ALA A 146 7.89 -8.14 -11.32
CA ALA A 146 6.53 -8.18 -10.84
C ALA A 146 5.66 -9.07 -11.73
N GLN A 147 4.90 -9.97 -11.11
CA GLN A 147 3.84 -10.74 -11.73
C GLN A 147 2.51 -10.19 -11.25
N VAL A 148 1.63 -9.85 -12.18
CA VAL A 148 0.35 -9.20 -11.86
C VAL A 148 -0.80 -10.00 -12.46
N LEU A 149 -1.76 -10.35 -11.62
CA LEU A 149 -2.97 -11.09 -11.99
C LEU A 149 -4.20 -10.26 -11.66
N LEU A 150 -5.02 -9.96 -12.65
CA LEU A 150 -6.38 -9.45 -12.42
C LEU A 150 -7.28 -10.60 -11.98
N ILE A 151 -7.83 -10.50 -10.78
CA ILE A 151 -8.76 -11.51 -10.25
C ILE A 151 -10.19 -11.22 -10.74
N GLY A 152 -10.58 -9.95 -10.75
CA GLY A 152 -11.86 -9.51 -11.27
C GLY A 152 -12.60 -8.55 -10.34
N PRO A 153 -13.77 -8.04 -10.76
CA PRO A 153 -14.42 -8.33 -12.03
C PRO A 153 -13.73 -7.59 -13.20
N GLY A 154 -13.64 -8.23 -14.37
CA GLY A 154 -13.23 -7.59 -15.60
C GLY A 154 -14.37 -6.85 -16.29
N GLU A 155 -14.13 -6.31 -17.50
CA GLU A 155 -15.07 -5.48 -18.23
C GLU A 155 -16.37 -6.23 -18.59
N ASP A 156 -16.27 -7.51 -18.92
CA ASP A 156 -17.39 -8.38 -19.31
C ASP A 156 -18.07 -9.11 -18.14
N ASN A 157 -18.00 -8.55 -16.91
CA ASN A 157 -18.59 -9.24 -15.77
C ASN A 157 -20.13 -9.33 -15.87
N THR A 158 -20.66 -10.52 -15.67
CA THR A 158 -22.10 -10.81 -15.73
C THR A 158 -22.83 -10.56 -14.41
N LEU A 159 -22.11 -10.18 -13.34
CA LEU A 159 -22.64 -9.97 -12.00
C LEU A 159 -23.16 -8.56 -11.77
N GLY A 160 -23.09 -7.68 -12.78
CA GLY A 160 -23.52 -6.28 -12.67
C GLY A 160 -22.61 -5.42 -11.76
N LEU A 161 -21.43 -5.92 -11.44
CA LEU A 161 -20.40 -5.14 -10.73
C LEU A 161 -19.77 -4.14 -11.70
N ARG A 162 -19.16 -3.07 -11.18
CA ARG A 162 -18.40 -2.16 -12.05
C ARG A 162 -17.23 -2.93 -12.65
N PRO A 163 -17.00 -2.82 -13.98
CA PRO A 163 -15.82 -3.38 -14.59
C PRO A 163 -14.55 -2.81 -13.92
N GLY A 164 -13.64 -3.68 -13.60
CA GLY A 164 -12.35 -3.31 -13.05
C GLY A 164 -11.24 -3.53 -14.07
N VAL A 165 -10.26 -2.65 -14.05
CA VAL A 165 -9.09 -2.69 -14.93
C VAL A 165 -7.83 -2.55 -14.09
N VAL A 166 -6.78 -3.27 -14.47
CA VAL A 166 -5.44 -3.08 -13.92
C VAL A 166 -4.52 -2.66 -15.06
N GLU A 167 -3.87 -1.52 -14.91
CA GLU A 167 -2.81 -1.06 -15.79
C GLU A 167 -1.45 -1.34 -15.13
N VAL A 168 -0.58 -2.02 -15.86
CA VAL A 168 0.79 -2.33 -15.44
C VAL A 168 1.74 -1.60 -16.37
N ALA A 169 2.53 -0.67 -15.85
CA ALA A 169 3.32 0.26 -16.64
C ALA A 169 4.73 0.47 -16.09
N ASN A 170 5.66 0.75 -16.99
CA ASN A 170 6.98 1.32 -16.70
C ASN A 170 7.34 2.39 -17.75
N GLU A 171 8.58 2.88 -17.72
CA GLU A 171 9.05 3.90 -18.68
C GLU A 171 9.03 3.44 -20.15
N LEU A 172 8.98 2.14 -20.41
CA LEU A 172 9.05 1.54 -21.76
C LEU A 172 7.67 1.26 -22.36
N GLY A 173 6.62 1.16 -21.55
CA GLY A 173 5.26 0.90 -22.02
C GLY A 173 4.30 0.45 -20.93
N SER A 174 3.08 0.13 -21.34
CA SER A 174 2.05 -0.40 -20.44
C SER A 174 1.24 -1.53 -21.05
N VAL A 175 0.67 -2.36 -20.19
CA VAL A 175 -0.32 -3.39 -20.50
C VAL A 175 -1.56 -3.17 -19.65
N ILE A 176 -2.72 -3.33 -20.28
CA ILE A 176 -4.03 -3.25 -19.62
C ILE A 176 -4.57 -4.67 -19.45
N LEU A 177 -4.92 -5.02 -18.19
CA LEU A 177 -5.65 -6.22 -17.85
C LEU A 177 -7.12 -5.83 -17.57
N ASP A 178 -8.04 -6.27 -18.40
CA ASP A 178 -9.48 -5.96 -18.34
C ASP A 178 -10.38 -7.19 -18.30
N THR A 179 -9.78 -8.37 -18.48
CA THR A 179 -10.45 -9.65 -18.44
C THR A 179 -10.08 -10.41 -17.16
N PRO A 180 -11.04 -11.02 -16.43
CA PRO A 180 -10.75 -11.84 -15.26
C PRO A 180 -9.69 -12.90 -15.55
N PHE A 181 -8.76 -13.05 -14.61
CA PHE A 181 -7.59 -13.93 -14.69
C PHE A 181 -6.58 -13.57 -15.79
N ALA A 182 -6.70 -12.40 -16.42
CA ALA A 182 -5.62 -11.86 -17.22
C ALA A 182 -4.36 -11.66 -16.36
N PHE A 183 -3.22 -11.96 -16.94
CA PHE A 183 -1.92 -11.98 -16.28
C PHE A 183 -0.87 -11.26 -17.14
N THR A 184 0.04 -10.56 -16.48
CA THR A 184 1.21 -9.95 -17.12
C THR A 184 2.44 -10.07 -16.23
N GLN A 185 3.61 -10.01 -16.85
CA GLN A 185 4.89 -9.85 -16.18
C GLN A 185 5.50 -8.49 -16.50
N LEU A 186 6.12 -7.91 -15.49
CA LEU A 186 6.85 -6.66 -15.58
C LEU A 186 8.26 -6.90 -15.07
N ALA A 187 9.21 -7.02 -15.99
CA ALA A 187 10.61 -7.17 -15.66
C ALA A 187 11.34 -5.82 -15.69
N LEU A 188 12.43 -5.73 -14.95
CA LEU A 188 13.30 -4.56 -14.97
C LEU A 188 13.78 -4.27 -16.40
N ASN A 189 13.63 -3.01 -16.85
CA ASN A 189 14.07 -2.54 -18.17
C ASN A 189 13.47 -3.32 -19.37
N GLN A 190 12.30 -3.91 -19.23
CA GLN A 190 11.56 -4.57 -20.30
C GLN A 190 10.14 -4.00 -20.40
N ILE A 191 9.55 -4.06 -21.59
CA ILE A 191 8.14 -3.74 -21.80
C ILE A 191 7.30 -4.82 -21.09
N PRO A 192 6.22 -4.45 -20.38
CA PRO A 192 5.29 -5.43 -19.79
C PRO A 192 4.71 -6.38 -20.86
N THR A 193 4.59 -7.68 -20.55
CA THR A 193 4.14 -8.71 -21.50
C THR A 193 3.09 -9.65 -20.93
#